data_c0033d87ac868e881cc46b1e6f04e00a
#
_entry.id   c0033d87ac868e881cc46b1e6f04e00a
#
_cell.length_a   1.000
_cell.length_b   1.000
_cell.length_c   1.000
_cell.angle_alpha   90.00
_cell.angle_beta   90.00
_cell.angle_gamma   90.00
#
_symmetry.space_group_name_H-M   'P 1'
#
loop_
_entity.id
_entity.type
_entity.pdbx_description
1 polymer ?
#
loop_
_entity_poly.entity_id
_entity_poly.type
_entity_poly.pdbx_seq_one_letter_code
_entity_poly.pdbx_strand_id
1 'polypeptide(L)'
;MKFIVSSSSLLKHLQQISGVINTNTVLPILEDFLFEIEDKKLTIVATDLETVMRVQMEVESKANGRVCIPAKILIDSLKNIADQPLTFNIDKNYAVEITSDNGKYKVMGENPDNFPKE
;
A
#
# COMPACT_ATOMS: atom_id res chain seq x y z
N MET A 1 -10.79 4.22 6.52
CA MET A 1 -9.34 4.32 6.72
C MET A 1 -8.82 5.47 5.88
N LYS A 2 -8.10 6.37 6.49
CA LYS A 2 -7.57 7.54 5.79
C LYS A 2 -6.22 7.93 6.39
N PHE A 3 -5.24 8.19 5.53
CA PHE A 3 -3.92 8.62 6.00
C PHE A 3 -3.23 9.52 4.98
N ILE A 4 -2.26 10.29 5.47
CA ILE A 4 -1.46 11.19 4.64
C ILE A 4 0.00 10.77 4.75
N VAL A 5 0.67 10.66 3.60
CA VAL A 5 2.04 10.19 3.52
C VAL A 5 2.79 10.89 2.38
N SER A 6 4.09 11.09 2.54
CA SER A 6 4.94 11.63 1.47
C SER A 6 5.05 10.62 0.32
N SER A 7 4.83 11.07 -0.90
CA SER A 7 4.88 10.21 -2.08
C SER A 7 6.27 9.59 -2.28
N SER A 8 7.32 10.38 -2.15
CA SER A 8 8.69 9.88 -2.35
C SER A 8 9.11 8.91 -1.24
N SER A 9 8.72 9.20 0.00
CA SER A 9 9.02 8.31 1.11
C SER A 9 8.31 6.98 0.97
N LEU A 10 7.03 7.02 0.59
CA LEU A 10 6.26 5.79 0.36
C LEU A 10 6.86 4.97 -0.77
N LEU A 11 7.16 5.59 -1.91
CA LEU A 11 7.74 4.89 -3.05
C LEU A 11 9.06 4.21 -2.68
N LYS A 12 9.92 4.91 -1.94
CA LYS A 12 11.21 4.36 -1.50
C LYS A 12 11.00 3.10 -0.66
N HIS A 13 10.06 3.14 0.30
CA HIS A 13 9.78 1.98 1.14
C HIS A 13 9.20 0.82 0.33
N LEU A 14 8.30 1.10 -0.61
CA LEU A 14 7.74 0.04 -1.45
C LEU A 14 8.78 -0.62 -2.33
N GLN A 15 9.72 0.16 -2.87
CA GLN A 15 10.80 -0.38 -3.70
C GLN A 15 11.72 -1.27 -2.89
N GLN A 16 11.89 -1.02 -1.60
CA GLN A 16 12.73 -1.86 -0.73
C GLN A 16 12.18 -3.27 -0.58
N ILE A 17 10.86 -3.44 -0.63
CA ILE A 17 10.22 -4.73 -0.41
C ILE A 17 9.58 -5.32 -1.67
N SER A 18 9.64 -4.62 -2.80
CA SER A 18 8.98 -5.08 -4.03
C SER A 18 9.64 -6.32 -4.63
N GLY A 19 10.87 -6.63 -4.24
CA GLY A 19 11.60 -7.78 -4.78
C GLY A 19 10.96 -9.13 -4.54
N VAL A 20 10.09 -9.24 -3.52
CA VAL A 20 9.36 -10.50 -3.27
C VAL A 20 8.02 -10.57 -3.99
N ILE A 21 7.60 -9.51 -4.66
CA ILE A 21 6.35 -9.51 -5.43
C ILE A 21 6.58 -10.25 -6.74
N ASN A 22 5.79 -11.29 -6.96
CA ASN A 22 5.89 -12.13 -8.15
C ASN A 22 4.59 -12.07 -8.94
N THR A 23 4.66 -11.65 -10.19
CA THR A 23 3.49 -11.52 -11.06
C THR A 23 3.03 -12.84 -11.68
N ASN A 24 3.78 -13.92 -11.47
CA ASN A 24 3.45 -15.26 -11.97
C ASN A 24 2.93 -16.18 -10.87
N THR A 25 2.43 -15.61 -9.79
CA THR A 25 1.95 -16.41 -8.67
C THR A 25 0.58 -17.02 -8.96
N VAL A 26 0.30 -18.16 -8.34
CA VAL A 26 -1.02 -18.81 -8.40
C VAL A 26 -2.02 -18.17 -7.44
N LEU A 27 -1.56 -17.34 -6.51
CA LEU A 27 -2.42 -16.61 -5.58
C LEU A 27 -2.35 -15.11 -5.90
N PRO A 28 -3.37 -14.56 -6.58
CA PRO A 28 -3.33 -13.14 -6.98
C PRO A 28 -3.09 -12.16 -5.82
N ILE A 29 -3.53 -12.49 -4.62
CA ILE A 29 -3.35 -11.62 -3.45
C ILE A 29 -1.86 -11.37 -3.14
N LEU A 30 -0.96 -12.26 -3.58
CA LEU A 30 0.48 -12.10 -3.38
C LEU A 30 1.09 -11.01 -4.28
N GLU A 31 0.31 -10.49 -5.24
CA GLU A 31 0.74 -9.36 -6.06
C GLU A 31 0.42 -8.03 -5.39
N ASP A 32 -0.16 -8.09 -4.18
CA ASP A 32 -0.52 -6.90 -3.40
C ASP A 32 0.48 -6.66 -2.28
N PHE A 33 0.54 -5.41 -1.84
CA PHE A 33 1.09 -5.06 -0.53
C PHE A 33 -0.02 -5.04 0.49
N LEU A 34 0.24 -5.54 1.68
CA LEU A 34 -0.66 -5.35 2.82
C LEU A 34 -0.29 -4.04 3.51
N PHE A 35 -1.25 -3.14 3.64
CA PHE A 35 -1.10 -1.88 4.37
C PHE A 35 -1.85 -1.99 5.69
N GLU A 36 -1.15 -1.77 6.78
CA GLU A 36 -1.75 -1.76 8.13
C GLU A 36 -1.39 -0.46 8.83
N ILE A 37 -2.38 0.21 9.39
CA ILE A 37 -2.15 1.40 10.21
C ILE A 37 -2.56 1.11 11.63
N GLU A 38 -1.64 1.33 12.54
CA GLU A 38 -1.87 1.23 13.98
C GLU A 38 -1.07 2.32 14.68
N ASP A 39 -1.78 3.16 15.44
CA ASP A 39 -1.17 4.23 16.23
C ASP A 39 -0.28 5.15 15.38
N LYS A 40 -0.76 5.54 14.21
CA LYS A 40 -0.05 6.45 13.27
C LYS A 40 1.21 5.84 12.67
N LYS A 41 1.35 4.52 12.76
CA LYS A 41 2.42 3.79 12.08
C LYS A 41 1.83 2.96 10.96
N LEU A 42 2.39 3.14 9.77
CA LEU A 42 2.03 2.33 8.61
C LEU A 42 3.04 1.22 8.47
N THR A 43 2.56 -0.01 8.53
CA THR A 43 3.37 -1.19 8.23
C THR A 43 2.94 -1.72 6.87
N ILE A 44 3.90 -1.94 5.99
CA ILE A 44 3.65 -2.46 4.64
C ILE A 44 4.36 -3.80 4.53
N VAL A 45 3.62 -4.83 4.11
CA VAL A 45 4.11 -6.21 4.06
C VAL A 45 4.01 -6.73 2.63
N ALA A 46 5.06 -7.40 2.18
CA ALA A 46 5.08 -8.15 0.92
C ALA A 46 5.55 -9.56 1.20
N THR A 47 4.97 -10.55 0.54
CA THR A 47 5.35 -11.95 0.74
C THR A 47 5.17 -12.76 -0.55
N ASP A 48 6.01 -13.80 -0.70
CA ASP A 48 5.85 -14.84 -1.70
C ASP A 48 5.56 -16.21 -1.06
N LEU A 49 5.15 -16.19 0.21
CA LEU A 49 4.92 -17.36 1.09
C LEU A 49 6.19 -17.95 1.70
N GLU A 50 7.32 -17.79 1.06
CA GLU A 50 8.60 -18.27 1.58
C GLU A 50 9.36 -17.15 2.28
N THR A 51 9.23 -15.94 1.76
CA THR A 51 9.91 -14.76 2.29
C THR A 51 8.87 -13.70 2.62
N VAL A 52 9.00 -13.08 3.78
CA VAL A 52 8.16 -11.96 4.19
C VAL A 52 9.08 -10.76 4.38
N MET A 53 8.74 -9.67 3.71
CA MET A 53 9.43 -8.39 3.90
C MET A 53 8.46 -7.35 4.39
N ARG A 54 8.89 -6.53 5.34
CA ARG A 54 8.06 -5.46 5.86
C ARG A 54 8.88 -4.21 6.10
N VAL A 55 8.20 -3.08 5.94
CA VAL A 55 8.73 -1.78 6.28
C VAL A 55 7.72 -1.05 7.14
N GLN A 56 8.19 -0.13 7.96
CA GLN A 56 7.33 0.72 8.76
C GLN A 56 7.69 2.18 8.53
N MET A 57 6.68 3.04 8.56
CA MET A 57 6.88 4.47 8.47
C MET A 57 5.78 5.19 9.24
N GLU A 58 6.06 6.40 9.68
CA GLU A 58 5.06 7.21 10.34
C GLU A 58 4.19 7.92 9.30
N VAL A 59 2.89 7.99 9.60
CA VAL A 59 1.93 8.66 8.75
C VAL A 59 1.00 9.49 9.62
N GLU A 60 0.29 10.44 8.99
CA GLU A 60 -0.79 11.13 9.67
C GLU A 60 -2.08 10.33 9.48
N SER A 61 -2.67 9.87 10.57
CA SER A 61 -3.88 9.09 10.54
C SER A 61 -4.67 9.29 11.82
N LYS A 62 -6.00 9.25 11.70
CA LYS A 62 -6.89 9.38 12.85
C LYS A 62 -7.51 8.04 13.26
N ALA A 63 -7.30 7.01 12.48
CA ALA A 63 -7.91 5.70 12.74
C ALA A 63 -7.00 4.58 12.26
N ASN A 64 -7.13 3.43 12.90
CA ASN A 64 -6.44 2.23 12.48
C ASN A 64 -7.19 1.56 11.33
N GLY A 65 -6.51 0.72 10.57
CA GLY A 65 -7.15 -0.01 9.48
C GLY A 65 -6.16 -0.87 8.72
N ARG A 66 -6.70 -1.67 7.80
CA ARG A 66 -5.94 -2.59 6.97
C ARG A 66 -6.55 -2.63 5.56
N VAL A 67 -5.71 -2.79 4.55
CA VAL A 67 -6.15 -2.96 3.16
C VAL A 67 -5.01 -3.58 2.36
N CYS A 68 -5.35 -4.37 1.34
CA CYS A 68 -4.37 -4.83 0.36
C CYS A 68 -4.46 -3.98 -0.89
N ILE A 69 -3.32 -3.53 -1.41
CA ILE A 69 -3.26 -2.66 -2.59
C ILE A 69 -2.35 -3.30 -3.64
N PRO A 70 -2.81 -3.42 -4.91
CA PRO A 70 -1.99 -3.98 -5.97
C PRO A 70 -0.65 -3.25 -6.11
N ALA A 71 0.45 -4.00 -6.02
CA ALA A 71 1.78 -3.42 -5.93
C ALA A 71 2.20 -2.70 -7.22
N LYS A 72 2.01 -3.35 -8.36
CA LYS A 72 2.47 -2.80 -9.63
C LYS A 72 1.78 -1.49 -9.98
N ILE A 73 0.46 -1.45 -9.85
CA ILE A 73 -0.33 -0.26 -10.15
C ILE A 73 0.07 0.87 -9.21
N LEU A 74 0.24 0.56 -7.93
CA LEU A 74 0.60 1.58 -6.94
C LEU A 74 2.00 2.15 -7.22
N ILE A 75 2.99 1.31 -7.45
CA ILE A 75 4.35 1.76 -7.72
C ILE A 75 4.40 2.58 -9.01
N ASP A 76 3.76 2.11 -10.08
CA ASP A 76 3.74 2.83 -11.35
C ASP A 76 3.07 4.20 -11.20
N SER A 77 1.99 4.29 -10.42
CA SER A 77 1.32 5.56 -10.15
C SER A 77 2.24 6.51 -9.39
N LEU A 78 2.94 6.01 -8.37
CA LEU A 78 3.83 6.84 -7.55
C LEU A 78 5.03 7.35 -8.33
N LYS A 79 5.54 6.58 -9.30
CA LYS A 79 6.66 7.02 -10.14
C LYS A 79 6.33 8.22 -11.00
N ASN A 80 5.06 8.46 -11.27
CA ASN A 80 4.59 9.55 -12.11
C ASN A 80 4.14 10.77 -11.31
N ILE A 81 4.29 10.73 -9.98
CA ILE A 81 3.88 11.82 -9.10
C ILE A 81 5.12 12.51 -8.55
N ALA A 82 5.17 13.84 -8.66
CA ALA A 82 6.23 14.61 -8.04
C ALA A 82 6.16 14.49 -6.52
N ASP A 83 7.30 14.68 -5.83
CA ASP A 83 7.34 14.57 -4.38
C ASP A 83 6.38 15.53 -3.71
N GLN A 84 5.39 14.98 -3.01
CA GLN A 84 4.33 15.74 -2.37
C GLN A 84 3.59 14.87 -1.35
N PRO A 85 2.87 15.47 -0.42
CA PRO A 85 1.97 14.70 0.46
C PRO A 85 0.83 14.09 -0.36
N LEU A 86 0.52 12.83 -0.10
CA LEU A 86 -0.62 12.15 -0.70
C LEU A 86 -1.62 11.77 0.38
N THR A 87 -2.91 11.94 0.08
CA THR A 87 -3.97 11.48 0.96
C THR A 87 -4.55 10.19 0.40
N PHE A 88 -4.46 9.12 1.19
CA PHE A 88 -5.08 7.84 0.88
C PHE A 88 -6.40 7.75 1.62
N ASN A 89 -7.47 7.47 0.92
CA ASN A 89 -8.79 7.28 1.49
C ASN A 89 -9.34 5.95 1.02
N ILE A 90 -9.55 5.03 1.94
CA ILE A 90 -10.00 3.67 1.66
C ILE A 90 -11.40 3.50 2.24
N ASP A 91 -12.36 3.14 1.38
CA ASP A 91 -13.74 2.94 1.82
C ASP A 91 -13.96 1.51 2.34
N LYS A 92 -15.17 1.23 2.77
CA LYS A 92 -15.53 -0.08 3.33
C LYS A 92 -15.48 -1.22 2.31
N ASN A 93 -15.43 -0.89 1.02
CA ASN A 93 -15.33 -1.86 -0.06
C ASN A 93 -13.89 -2.01 -0.56
N TYR A 94 -12.92 -1.44 0.17
CA TYR A 94 -11.49 -1.46 -0.15
C TYR A 94 -11.11 -0.69 -1.42
N ALA A 95 -11.99 0.18 -1.90
CA ALA A 95 -11.61 1.09 -2.97
C ALA A 95 -10.68 2.15 -2.40
N VAL A 96 -9.53 2.33 -3.05
CA VAL A 96 -8.49 3.25 -2.60
C VAL A 96 -8.51 4.48 -3.49
N GLU A 97 -8.69 5.65 -2.88
CA GLU A 97 -8.58 6.92 -3.57
C GLU A 97 -7.33 7.64 -3.10
N ILE A 98 -6.46 7.96 -4.03
CA ILE A 98 -5.21 8.67 -3.74
C ILE A 98 -5.33 10.09 -4.29
N THR A 99 -5.31 11.07 -3.41
CA THR A 99 -5.42 12.47 -3.79
C THR A 99 -4.04 13.13 -3.81
N SER A 100 -3.72 13.78 -4.92
CA SER A 100 -2.49 14.55 -5.10
C SER A 100 -2.84 15.98 -5.49
N ASP A 101 -1.81 16.84 -5.62
CA ASP A 101 -2.02 18.22 -6.08
C ASP A 101 -2.57 18.29 -7.50
N ASN A 102 -2.33 17.28 -8.31
CA ASN A 102 -2.71 17.26 -9.72
C ASN A 102 -3.99 16.47 -10.00
N GLY A 103 -4.62 15.90 -8.99
CA GLY A 103 -5.85 15.15 -9.17
C GLY A 103 -5.96 13.93 -8.29
N LYS A 104 -6.82 13.02 -8.70
CA LYS A 104 -7.14 11.82 -7.93
C LYS A 104 -6.89 10.56 -8.75
N TYR A 105 -6.38 9.54 -8.09
CA TYR A 105 -6.19 8.21 -8.67
C TYR A 105 -7.04 7.23 -7.88
N LYS A 106 -7.65 6.28 -8.57
CA LYS A 106 -8.42 5.22 -7.90
C LYS A 106 -7.81 3.87 -8.23
N VAL A 107 -7.67 3.06 -7.18
CA VAL A 107 -7.18 1.69 -7.30
C VAL A 107 -8.11 0.80 -6.49
N MET A 108 -8.52 -0.34 -7.05
CA MET A 108 -9.29 -1.30 -6.28
C MET A 108 -8.36 -2.11 -5.40
N GLY A 109 -8.54 -1.97 -4.10
CA GLY A 109 -7.86 -2.81 -3.13
C GLY A 109 -8.58 -4.13 -2.93
N GLU A 110 -8.07 -4.94 -2.03
CA GLU A 110 -8.63 -6.23 -1.70
C GLU A 110 -8.75 -6.40 -0.20
N ASN A 111 -9.61 -7.33 0.22
CA ASN A 111 -9.83 -7.62 1.61
C ASN A 111 -8.53 -8.13 2.27
N PRO A 112 -8.03 -7.44 3.30
CA PRO A 112 -6.77 -7.84 3.94
C PRO A 112 -6.84 -9.20 4.64
N ASP A 113 -8.03 -9.70 4.95
CA ASP A 113 -8.19 -11.02 5.56
C ASP A 113 -7.77 -12.14 4.63
N ASN A 114 -7.70 -11.88 3.31
CA ASN A 114 -7.24 -12.85 2.33
C ASN A 114 -5.72 -12.89 2.19
N PHE A 115 -5.03 -11.95 2.79
CA PHE A 115 -3.56 -11.92 2.75
C PHE A 115 -3.00 -12.98 3.70
N PRO A 116 -1.95 -13.73 3.28
CA PRO A 116 -1.39 -14.77 4.13
C PRO A 116 -0.93 -14.25 5.48
N LYS A 117 -1.23 -15.00 6.52
CA LYS A 117 -0.76 -14.68 7.87
C LYS A 117 0.64 -15.24 8.06
N GLU A 118 1.41 -14.52 8.84
CA GLU A 118 2.76 -14.96 9.19
C GLU A 118 2.76 -16.06 10.25
#